data_ff269306e0155ed723dd334e793ca068
#
_entry.id   ff269306e0155ed723dd334e793ca068
#
_cell.length_a   1.000
_cell.length_b   1.000
_cell.length_c   1.000
_cell.angle_alpha   90.00
_cell.angle_beta   90.00
_cell.angle_gamma   90.00
#
_symmetry.space_group_name_H-M   'P 1'
#
loop_
_entity.id
_entity.type
_entity.pdbx_description
1 polymer ?
#
loop_
_entity_poly.entity_id
_entity_poly.type
_entity_poly.pdbx_seq_one_letter_code
_entity_poly.pdbx_strand_id
1 'polypeptide(L)'
;MSKFVRDIMKIGVPTCEMETSLAEIAKIMARENADAVVVMDEVGSCGVVSQSDLVRAYPRNYDLLTAKDVMTAKVLTVPPDAAATAVAHMMMDEHVHQVFVLHEHPGAGKPSAVVTMRAIVREMAGLEPERPQPPLKRK
;
A
#
# COMPACT_ATOMS: atom_id res chain seq x y z
N MET A 1 -4.11 -24.53 -9.96
CA MET A 1 -5.29 -23.93 -9.33
C MET A 1 -5.13 -22.44 -9.22
N SER A 2 -6.22 -21.74 -9.54
CA SER A 2 -6.20 -20.28 -9.44
C SER A 2 -6.25 -19.84 -7.98
N LYS A 3 -5.44 -18.86 -7.62
CA LYS A 3 -5.49 -18.23 -6.31
C LYS A 3 -6.32 -16.97 -6.36
N PHE A 4 -6.93 -16.65 -5.24
CA PHE A 4 -7.63 -15.38 -5.05
C PHE A 4 -6.71 -14.40 -4.33
N VAL A 5 -7.05 -13.13 -4.42
CA VAL A 5 -6.32 -12.08 -3.74
C VAL A 5 -6.19 -12.37 -2.24
N ARG A 6 -7.27 -12.85 -1.61
CA ARG A 6 -7.26 -13.17 -0.18
C ARG A 6 -6.23 -14.25 0.19
N ASP A 7 -5.79 -15.03 -0.77
CA ASP A 7 -4.82 -16.10 -0.51
C ASP A 7 -3.38 -15.61 -0.48
N ILE A 8 -3.12 -14.42 -1.03
CA ILE A 8 -1.76 -13.91 -1.18
C ILE A 8 -1.56 -12.52 -0.56
N MET A 9 -2.61 -11.86 -0.13
CA MET A 9 -2.55 -10.50 0.40
C MET A 9 -1.86 -10.46 1.77
N LYS A 10 -1.26 -9.32 2.07
CA LYS A 10 -0.75 -9.01 3.41
C LYS A 10 -1.81 -8.19 4.13
N ILE A 11 -2.27 -8.66 5.28
CA ILE A 11 -3.29 -7.98 6.06
C ILE A 11 -2.70 -6.76 6.75
N GLY A 12 -3.48 -5.69 6.77
CA GLY A 12 -3.06 -4.43 7.37
C GLY A 12 -2.46 -3.48 6.35
N VAL A 13 -2.85 -2.23 6.44
CA VAL A 13 -2.35 -1.18 5.55
C VAL A 13 -2.10 0.06 6.40
N PRO A 14 -0.87 0.56 6.44
CA PRO A 14 -0.63 1.81 7.15
C PRO A 14 -1.30 2.96 6.42
N THR A 15 -1.81 3.91 7.20
CA THR A 15 -2.46 5.09 6.67
C THR A 15 -1.83 6.35 7.25
N CYS A 16 -2.05 7.46 6.57
CA CYS A 16 -1.66 8.78 7.04
C CYS A 16 -2.70 9.79 6.58
N GLU A 17 -2.51 11.03 6.96
CA GLU A 17 -3.36 12.13 6.53
C GLU A 17 -2.65 12.96 5.48
N MET A 18 -3.38 13.83 4.80
CA MET A 18 -2.81 14.67 3.75
C MET A 18 -1.71 15.58 4.27
N GLU A 19 -1.80 15.97 5.52
CA GLU A 19 -0.82 16.89 6.15
C GLU A 19 0.32 16.17 6.84
N THR A 20 0.34 14.85 6.83
CA THR A 20 1.42 14.08 7.45
C THR A 20 2.74 14.36 6.74
N SER A 21 3.79 14.64 7.51
CA SER A 21 5.10 14.94 6.94
C SER A 21 5.73 13.72 6.28
N LEU A 22 6.59 13.94 5.30
CA LEU A 22 7.30 12.84 4.65
C LEU A 22 8.20 12.10 5.62
N ALA A 23 8.77 12.80 6.59
CA ALA A 23 9.60 12.14 7.61
C ALA A 23 8.77 11.13 8.42
N GLU A 24 7.54 11.52 8.80
CA GLU A 24 6.65 10.61 9.53
C GLU A 24 6.22 9.43 8.67
N ILE A 25 5.92 9.68 7.39
CA ILE A 25 5.58 8.60 6.46
C ILE A 25 6.74 7.63 6.32
N ALA A 26 7.97 8.13 6.21
CA ALA A 26 9.15 7.29 6.12
C ALA A 26 9.29 6.41 7.37
N LYS A 27 9.03 6.98 8.56
CA LYS A 27 9.05 6.20 9.81
C LYS A 27 8.00 5.10 9.80
N ILE A 28 6.81 5.40 9.32
CA ILE A 28 5.73 4.40 9.22
C ILE A 28 6.17 3.26 8.31
N MET A 29 6.67 3.58 7.14
CA MET A 29 7.11 2.56 6.19
C MET A 29 8.23 1.69 6.76
N ALA A 30 9.19 2.30 7.44
CA ALA A 30 10.31 1.57 8.02
C ALA A 30 9.86 0.66 9.17
N ARG A 31 9.00 1.18 10.05
CA ARG A 31 8.54 0.40 11.21
C ARG A 31 7.66 -0.78 10.80
N GLU A 32 6.81 -0.58 9.82
CA GLU A 32 5.84 -1.60 9.42
C GLU A 32 6.31 -2.43 8.23
N ASN A 33 7.51 -2.17 7.75
CA ASN A 33 8.05 -2.84 6.56
C ASN A 33 7.04 -2.75 5.40
N ALA A 34 6.51 -1.57 5.19
CA ALA A 34 5.49 -1.32 4.18
C ALA A 34 6.11 -0.63 2.97
N ASP A 35 5.58 -0.96 1.79
CA ASP A 35 6.04 -0.39 0.53
C ASP A 35 5.29 0.88 0.16
N ALA A 36 4.16 1.12 0.80
CA ALA A 36 3.31 2.28 0.54
C ALA A 36 2.43 2.58 1.74
N VAL A 37 1.97 3.82 1.81
CA VAL A 37 1.04 4.29 2.85
C VAL A 37 -0.16 4.91 2.14
N VAL A 38 -1.36 4.57 2.59
CA VAL A 38 -2.59 5.12 2.03
C VAL A 38 -2.90 6.44 2.72
N VAL A 39 -3.18 7.45 1.92
CA VAL A 39 -3.55 8.78 2.44
C VAL A 39 -5.06 8.84 2.59
N MET A 40 -5.52 9.20 3.77
CA MET A 40 -6.94 9.26 4.09
C MET A 40 -7.37 10.72 4.25
N ASP A 41 -8.60 11.01 3.83
CA ASP A 41 -9.26 12.27 4.14
C ASP A 41 -10.59 11.98 4.84
N GLU A 42 -11.45 12.97 4.97
CA GLU A 42 -12.73 12.81 5.66
C GLU A 42 -13.68 11.85 4.96
N VAL A 43 -13.51 11.67 3.66
CA VAL A 43 -14.39 10.82 2.84
C VAL A 43 -13.85 9.38 2.79
N GLY A 44 -12.55 9.19 2.81
CA GLY A 44 -11.93 7.87 2.70
C GLY A 44 -10.53 7.96 2.17
N SER A 45 -10.08 6.93 1.45
CA SER A 45 -8.76 6.93 0.85
C SER A 45 -8.72 7.89 -0.35
N CYS A 46 -7.75 8.78 -0.36
CA CYS A 46 -7.63 9.79 -1.40
C CYS A 46 -6.32 9.75 -2.17
N GLY A 47 -5.36 8.93 -1.74
CA GLY A 47 -4.10 8.82 -2.44
C GLY A 47 -3.19 7.79 -1.82
N VAL A 48 -2.04 7.62 -2.44
CA VAL A 48 -1.01 6.67 -2.00
C VAL A 48 0.35 7.34 -2.07
N VAL A 49 1.15 7.18 -1.03
CA VAL A 49 2.57 7.56 -1.05
C VAL A 49 3.38 6.27 -1.05
N SER A 50 4.15 6.06 -2.10
CA SER A 50 4.98 4.88 -2.26
C SER A 50 6.44 5.19 -1.96
N GLN A 51 7.26 4.12 -1.88
CA GLN A 51 8.70 4.29 -1.72
C GLN A 51 9.28 5.17 -2.82
N SER A 52 8.84 4.99 -4.06
CA SER A 52 9.35 5.80 -5.17
C SER A 52 9.01 7.27 -5.01
N ASP A 53 7.85 7.59 -4.42
CA ASP A 53 7.50 8.98 -4.15
C ASP A 53 8.45 9.61 -3.14
N LEU A 54 8.80 8.86 -2.09
CA LEU A 54 9.76 9.34 -1.09
C LEU A 54 11.16 9.50 -1.68
N VAL A 55 11.59 8.51 -2.46
CA VAL A 55 12.91 8.56 -3.09
C VAL A 55 13.02 9.75 -4.04
N ARG A 56 11.94 10.02 -4.80
CA ARG A 56 11.91 11.16 -5.71
C ARG A 56 11.98 12.48 -4.96
N ALA A 57 11.43 12.54 -3.76
CA ALA A 57 11.43 13.75 -2.93
C ALA A 57 12.77 13.95 -2.19
N TYR A 58 13.53 12.89 -1.99
CA TYR A 58 14.73 12.92 -1.15
C TYR A 58 15.74 14.00 -1.54
N PRO A 59 16.05 14.21 -2.85
CA PRO A 59 17.02 15.26 -3.21
C PRO A 59 16.47 16.68 -3.08
N ARG A 60 15.17 16.81 -2.81
CA ARG A 60 14.52 18.10 -2.63
C ARG A 60 14.49 18.41 -1.14
N ASN A 61 13.97 19.55 -0.79
CA ASN A 61 13.82 19.92 0.62
C ASN A 61 12.62 19.18 1.23
N TYR A 62 12.77 17.88 1.39
CA TYR A 62 11.65 17.00 1.76
C TYR A 62 11.11 17.27 3.17
N ASP A 63 11.89 17.93 4.03
CA ASP A 63 11.43 18.28 5.37
C ASP A 63 10.20 19.19 5.36
N LEU A 64 10.00 19.91 4.27
CA LEU A 64 8.87 20.83 4.13
C LEU A 64 7.70 20.22 3.39
N LEU A 65 7.82 18.97 2.94
CA LEU A 65 6.79 18.31 2.15
C LEU A 65 5.89 17.44 3.00
N THR A 66 4.64 17.31 2.57
CA THR A 66 3.64 16.47 3.21
C THR A 66 3.09 15.46 2.20
N ALA A 67 2.24 14.55 2.69
CA ALA A 67 1.65 13.50 1.86
C ALA A 67 0.99 14.09 0.60
N LYS A 68 0.20 15.15 0.76
CA LYS A 68 -0.53 15.74 -0.37
C LYS A 68 0.39 16.28 -1.46
N ASP A 69 1.62 16.65 -1.11
CA ASP A 69 2.56 17.20 -2.07
C ASP A 69 3.15 16.15 -3.01
N VAL A 70 3.17 14.89 -2.60
CA VAL A 70 3.85 13.82 -3.34
C VAL A 70 2.95 12.65 -3.69
N MET A 71 1.77 12.53 -3.07
CA MET A 71 0.91 11.37 -3.27
C MET A 71 0.41 11.26 -4.71
N THR A 72 0.16 10.02 -5.11
CA THR A 72 -0.59 9.73 -6.31
C THR A 72 -2.06 9.64 -5.92
N ALA A 73 -2.92 10.39 -6.62
CA ALA A 73 -4.34 10.46 -6.26
C ALA A 73 -5.12 9.20 -6.61
N LYS A 74 -4.54 8.28 -7.36
CA LYS A 74 -5.21 7.08 -7.81
C LYS A 74 -4.94 5.93 -6.86
N VAL A 75 -5.97 5.43 -6.18
CA VAL A 75 -5.88 4.29 -5.30
C VAL A 75 -6.54 3.10 -6.00
N LEU A 76 -5.73 2.15 -6.44
CA LEU A 76 -6.25 0.95 -7.12
C LEU A 76 -6.66 -0.08 -6.08
N THR A 77 -7.92 -0.52 -6.14
CA THR A 77 -8.46 -1.47 -5.18
C THR A 77 -9.12 -2.65 -5.89
N VAL A 78 -9.13 -3.78 -5.21
CA VAL A 78 -9.82 -5.00 -5.67
C VAL A 78 -10.51 -5.64 -4.47
N PRO A 79 -11.58 -6.42 -4.70
CA PRO A 79 -12.17 -7.20 -3.61
C PRO A 79 -11.31 -8.43 -3.30
N PRO A 80 -11.49 -9.03 -2.10
CA PRO A 80 -10.69 -10.20 -1.70
C PRO A 80 -10.86 -11.41 -2.60
N ASP A 81 -11.99 -11.53 -3.28
CA ASP A 81 -12.28 -12.66 -4.16
C ASP A 81 -11.86 -12.41 -5.61
N ALA A 82 -11.16 -11.31 -5.87
CA ALA A 82 -10.57 -11.10 -7.19
C ALA A 82 -9.48 -12.15 -7.45
N ALA A 83 -9.28 -12.48 -8.71
CA ALA A 83 -8.23 -13.42 -9.09
C ALA A 83 -6.85 -12.77 -8.91
N ALA A 84 -5.89 -13.53 -8.37
CA ALA A 84 -4.53 -13.05 -8.21
C ALA A 84 -3.91 -12.66 -9.56
N THR A 85 -4.23 -13.41 -10.62
CA THR A 85 -3.74 -13.08 -11.97
C THR A 85 -4.26 -11.74 -12.46
N ALA A 86 -5.50 -11.37 -12.09
CA ALA A 86 -6.04 -10.06 -12.46
C ALA A 86 -5.24 -8.93 -11.82
N VAL A 87 -4.81 -9.11 -10.57
CA VAL A 87 -3.98 -8.11 -9.90
C VAL A 87 -2.62 -7.98 -10.56
N ALA A 88 -2.01 -9.10 -10.96
CA ALA A 88 -0.74 -9.06 -11.68
C ALA A 88 -0.88 -8.25 -12.98
N HIS A 89 -1.97 -8.47 -13.71
CA HIS A 89 -2.25 -7.68 -14.93
C HIS A 89 -2.42 -6.19 -14.61
N MET A 90 -3.15 -5.87 -13.53
CA MET A 90 -3.33 -4.48 -13.12
C MET A 90 -2.00 -3.80 -12.81
N MET A 91 -1.10 -4.49 -12.10
CA MET A 91 0.20 -3.93 -11.77
C MET A 91 1.00 -3.58 -13.04
N MET A 92 0.96 -4.45 -14.03
CA MET A 92 1.66 -4.21 -15.29
C MET A 92 1.01 -3.09 -16.10
N ASP A 93 -0.32 -3.13 -16.24
CA ASP A 93 -1.05 -2.16 -17.05
C ASP A 93 -1.01 -0.75 -16.47
N GLU A 94 -1.06 -0.65 -15.14
CA GLU A 94 -1.12 0.64 -14.46
C GLU A 94 0.25 1.12 -13.97
N HIS A 95 1.30 0.32 -14.17
CA HIS A 95 2.67 0.63 -13.74
C HIS A 95 2.74 0.94 -12.23
N VAL A 96 2.07 0.09 -11.44
CA VAL A 96 2.09 0.22 -9.97
C VAL A 96 2.71 -1.02 -9.36
N HIS A 97 3.22 -0.87 -8.14
CA HIS A 97 3.89 -1.95 -7.42
C HIS A 97 3.02 -2.56 -6.34
N GLN A 98 1.82 -2.04 -6.13
CA GLN A 98 0.89 -2.55 -5.13
C GLN A 98 -0.55 -2.25 -5.56
N VAL A 99 -1.46 -3.13 -5.12
CA VAL A 99 -2.90 -2.97 -5.29
C VAL A 99 -3.52 -3.25 -3.93
N PHE A 100 -4.46 -2.41 -3.52
CA PHE A 100 -5.07 -2.52 -2.20
C PHE A 100 -6.33 -3.36 -2.23
N VAL A 101 -6.63 -3.99 -1.10
CA VAL A 101 -7.81 -4.85 -0.98
C VAL A 101 -8.84 -4.12 -0.14
N LEU A 102 -10.01 -3.94 -0.72
CA LEU A 102 -11.11 -3.25 -0.07
C LEU A 102 -12.29 -4.22 0.00
N HIS A 103 -12.78 -4.48 1.23
CA HIS A 103 -13.97 -5.27 1.45
C HIS A 103 -15.19 -4.41 1.23
N GLU A 104 -16.16 -4.90 0.53
CA GLU A 104 -17.47 -4.31 0.43
C GLU A 104 -17.57 -2.82 0.16
N HIS A 105 -18.30 -2.07 -0.10
CA HIS A 105 -18.47 -0.63 -0.30
C HIS A 105 -17.42 -0.05 -1.19
N PRO A 106 -17.58 -0.18 -2.50
CA PRO A 106 -16.68 0.49 -3.44
C PRO A 106 -16.64 1.99 -3.13
N GLY A 107 -15.44 2.51 -3.12
CA GLY A 107 -15.18 3.94 -2.97
C GLY A 107 -14.46 4.29 -1.71
N ALA A 108 -15.12 4.67 -0.67
CA ALA A 108 -14.52 5.55 0.34
C ALA A 108 -13.87 4.86 1.55
N GLY A 109 -13.79 3.56 1.61
CA GLY A 109 -13.29 2.89 2.81
C GLY A 109 -11.78 2.87 2.94
N LYS A 110 -11.33 2.49 4.14
CA LYS A 110 -9.93 2.19 4.38
C LYS A 110 -9.63 0.79 3.86
N PRO A 111 -8.62 0.60 3.00
CA PRO A 111 -8.24 -0.73 2.58
C PRO A 111 -7.80 -1.59 3.78
N SER A 112 -8.11 -2.87 3.74
CA SER A 112 -7.80 -3.80 4.83
C SER A 112 -6.53 -4.59 4.60
N ALA A 113 -6.06 -4.67 3.36
CA ALA A 113 -4.91 -5.47 3.00
C ALA A 113 -4.29 -4.92 1.71
N VAL A 114 -3.14 -5.46 1.35
CA VAL A 114 -2.40 -5.03 0.17
C VAL A 114 -1.78 -6.24 -0.53
N VAL A 115 -1.73 -6.21 -1.86
CA VAL A 115 -0.95 -7.15 -2.65
C VAL A 115 0.19 -6.36 -3.29
N THR A 116 1.41 -6.75 -2.95
CA THR A 116 2.62 -6.13 -3.52
C THR A 116 3.21 -7.03 -4.59
N MET A 117 4.17 -6.52 -5.35
CA MET A 117 4.93 -7.36 -6.27
C MET A 117 5.59 -8.51 -5.51
N ARG A 118 6.10 -8.24 -4.30
CA ARG A 118 6.71 -9.27 -3.46
C ARG A 118 5.71 -10.39 -3.14
N ALA A 119 4.44 -10.06 -2.94
CA ALA A 119 3.41 -11.08 -2.67
C ALA A 119 3.26 -12.04 -3.85
N ILE A 120 3.28 -11.52 -5.07
CA ILE A 120 3.22 -12.34 -6.28
C ILE A 120 4.44 -13.26 -6.37
N VAL A 121 5.63 -12.69 -6.13
CA VAL A 121 6.88 -13.47 -6.18
C VAL A 121 6.87 -14.56 -5.11
N ARG A 122 6.40 -14.27 -3.91
CA ARG A 122 6.29 -15.26 -2.84
C ARG A 122 5.34 -16.40 -3.23
N GLU A 123 4.21 -16.05 -3.85
CA GLU A 123 3.28 -17.07 -4.35
C GLU A 123 3.96 -17.98 -5.37
N MET A 124 4.69 -17.40 -6.31
CA MET A 124 5.42 -18.19 -7.31
C MET A 124 6.46 -19.09 -6.67
N ALA A 125 7.03 -18.69 -5.54
CA ALA A 125 8.02 -19.46 -4.80
C ALA A 125 7.40 -20.49 -3.86
N GLY A 126 6.07 -20.56 -3.78
CA GLY A 126 5.38 -21.48 -2.88
C GLY A 126 5.44 -21.08 -1.42
N LEU A 127 5.68 -19.80 -1.14
CA LEU A 127 5.76 -19.29 0.23
C LEU A 127 4.42 -18.71 0.68
N GLU A 128 4.20 -18.75 2.00
CA GLU A 128 3.01 -18.14 2.58
C GLU A 128 3.06 -16.61 2.47
N PRO A 129 1.90 -15.94 2.49
CA PRO A 129 1.88 -14.49 2.51
C PRO A 129 2.63 -13.92 3.70
N GLU A 130 3.19 -12.73 3.52
CA GLU A 130 3.83 -12.02 4.62
C GLU A 130 2.79 -11.67 5.69
N ARG A 131 3.20 -11.74 6.94
CA ARG A 131 2.33 -11.38 8.06
C ARG A 131 2.62 -9.93 8.45
N PRO A 132 1.61 -9.24 9.02
CA PRO A 132 1.85 -7.89 9.53
C PRO A 132 2.97 -7.90 10.57
N GLN A 133 3.81 -6.87 10.53
CA GLN A 133 4.84 -6.71 11.54
C GLN A 133 4.20 -6.31 12.85
N PRO A 134 4.61 -6.90 13.99
CA PRO A 134 4.13 -6.39 15.27
C PRO A 134 4.68 -5.00 15.52
N PRO A 135 3.97 -4.17 16.32
CA PRO A 135 4.50 -2.86 16.69
C PRO A 135 5.85 -3.00 17.36
N LEU A 136 6.77 -2.10 17.04
CA LEU A 136 8.05 -2.09 17.68
C LEU A 136 7.86 -1.72 19.15
N LYS A 137 8.41 -2.54 20.04
CA LYS A 137 8.34 -2.24 21.46
C LYS A 137 9.26 -1.06 21.77
N ARG A 138 8.72 -0.11 22.48
CA ARG A 138 9.54 0.97 23.01
C ARG A 138 10.34 0.44 24.19
N LYS A 139 11.60 0.75 24.16
CA LYS A 139 12.43 0.50 25.34
C LYS A 139 12.38 1.69 26.25
#